data_e2ab7ac80152a1d430c2f10216eda53d
#
_entry.id   e2ab7ac80152a1d430c2f10216eda53d
#
_cell.length_a   1.000
_cell.length_b   1.000
_cell.length_c   1.000
_cell.angle_alpha   90.00
_cell.angle_beta   90.00
_cell.angle_gamma   90.00
#
_symmetry.space_group_name_H-M   'P 1'
#
loop_
_entity.id
_entity.type
_entity.pdbx_description
1 polymer ?
#
loop_
_entity_poly.entity_id
_entity_poly.type
_entity_poly.pdbx_seq_one_letter_code
_entity_poly.pdbx_strand_id
1 'polypeptide(L)'
;MDTPERLEDWRRRALRVEEEVAKAIVGQSDTIRLINVALFARGHVLLEGDVGVGKTTILRAFARAVGGDFERVEGTVDLMPGDLVYHTYVDADGKPRIEPGPLLRHGERLVTFFFNEINRARPQVQSLLLRAMAERTVAAFNRQYRFPCMTVFADRNRVEKEETFELASAARDRFMFELSMPTPADAAVRRALVFDPVFHDVDALLERVGACVLPWQELNDIGAAIQRSVRASETLERYVLDLWDATVSPQRFGVRIEGVDMDKLVLAGASPRGMMSLMRAARVVAWLAGRTHLVPGDITSVVPAALGHRVFFTPVYELRRAEIADALVTKILEKVPTPR
;
A
#
# COMPACT_ATOMS: atom_id res chain seq x y z
N MET A 1 27.89 8.02 -1.18
CA MET A 1 28.21 6.58 -1.07
C MET A 1 27.29 5.97 -0.04
N ASP A 2 26.66 4.85 -0.38
CA ASP A 2 25.78 4.13 0.55
C ASP A 2 26.65 3.30 1.50
N THR A 3 27.00 3.87 2.64
CA THR A 3 27.79 3.14 3.64
C THR A 3 26.90 2.21 4.46
N PRO A 4 27.41 1.05 4.93
CA PRO A 4 26.66 0.17 5.84
C PRO A 4 26.15 0.91 7.08
N GLU A 5 26.92 1.86 7.59
CA GLU A 5 26.55 2.70 8.75
C GLU A 5 25.34 3.57 8.47
N ARG A 6 25.24 4.18 7.26
CA ARG A 6 24.06 4.97 6.85
C ARG A 6 22.82 4.10 6.77
N LEU A 7 22.93 2.90 6.17
CA LEU A 7 21.81 1.97 6.07
C LEU A 7 21.34 1.49 7.46
N GLU A 8 22.27 1.30 8.40
CA GLU A 8 21.93 0.91 9.78
C GLU A 8 21.27 2.07 10.56
N ASP A 9 21.73 3.32 10.39
CA ASP A 9 21.06 4.48 10.99
C ASP A 9 19.62 4.62 10.46
N TRP A 10 19.43 4.48 9.15
CA TRP A 10 18.12 4.51 8.54
C TRP A 10 17.22 3.34 8.99
N ARG A 11 17.79 2.15 9.19
CA ARG A 11 17.06 1.00 9.74
C ARG A 11 16.50 1.32 11.14
N ARG A 12 17.31 1.91 12.01
CA ARG A 12 16.86 2.34 13.35
C ARG A 12 15.74 3.36 13.27
N ARG A 13 15.85 4.32 12.35
CA ARG A 13 14.78 5.32 12.12
C ARG A 13 13.51 4.68 11.57
N ALA A 14 13.64 3.73 10.65
CA ALA A 14 12.50 3.00 10.10
C ALA A 14 11.75 2.19 11.19
N LEU A 15 12.47 1.52 12.08
CA LEU A 15 11.87 0.82 13.21
C LEU A 15 11.21 1.81 14.20
N ARG A 16 11.83 2.96 14.41
CA ARG A 16 11.23 4.02 15.24
C ARG A 16 9.92 4.57 14.65
N VAL A 17 9.77 4.63 13.32
CA VAL A 17 8.48 4.98 12.71
C VAL A 17 7.39 4.01 13.13
N GLU A 18 7.67 2.69 13.13
CA GLU A 18 6.71 1.68 13.58
C GLU A 18 6.33 1.88 15.06
N GLU A 19 7.33 2.13 15.92
CA GLU A 19 7.12 2.39 17.35
C GLU A 19 6.28 3.64 17.58
N GLU A 20 6.55 4.72 16.84
CA GLU A 20 5.79 5.96 16.95
C GLU A 20 4.33 5.78 16.50
N VAL A 21 4.11 5.13 15.37
CA VAL A 21 2.75 4.86 14.87
C VAL A 21 1.97 3.96 15.84
N ALA A 22 2.64 2.96 16.44
CA ALA A 22 2.01 2.06 17.41
C ALA A 22 1.49 2.76 18.68
N LYS A 23 1.94 4.00 18.98
CA LYS A 23 1.39 4.78 20.08
C LYS A 23 -0.06 5.24 19.87
N ALA A 24 -0.44 5.40 18.60
CA ALA A 24 -1.80 5.83 18.22
C ALA A 24 -2.68 4.67 17.73
N ILE A 25 -2.08 3.52 17.36
CA ILE A 25 -2.78 2.41 16.71
C ILE A 25 -2.48 1.13 17.47
N VAL A 26 -3.53 0.46 17.93
CA VAL A 26 -3.41 -0.82 18.63
C VAL A 26 -4.00 -1.97 17.80
N GLY A 27 -3.43 -3.16 17.94
CA GLY A 27 -3.93 -4.39 17.30
C GLY A 27 -3.71 -4.45 15.79
N GLN A 28 -2.82 -3.62 15.20
CA GLN A 28 -2.55 -3.53 13.77
C GLN A 28 -1.04 -3.60 13.45
N SER A 29 -0.26 -4.35 14.24
CA SER A 29 1.20 -4.44 14.10
C SER A 29 1.65 -4.84 12.71
N ASP A 30 0.97 -5.83 12.10
CA ASP A 30 1.31 -6.33 10.76
C ASP A 30 1.02 -5.28 9.69
N THR A 31 -0.12 -4.57 9.82
CA THR A 31 -0.45 -3.46 8.91
C THR A 31 0.57 -2.34 9.01
N ILE A 32 0.96 -1.94 10.23
CA ILE A 32 2.03 -0.94 10.47
C ILE A 32 3.32 -1.38 9.79
N ARG A 33 3.73 -2.62 10.00
CA ARG A 33 4.93 -3.20 9.39
C ARG A 33 4.89 -3.16 7.87
N LEU A 34 3.79 -3.60 7.26
CA LEU A 34 3.66 -3.65 5.80
C LEU A 34 3.57 -2.24 5.16
N ILE A 35 2.93 -1.27 5.82
CA ILE A 35 2.95 0.13 5.37
C ILE A 35 4.37 0.68 5.41
N ASN A 36 5.12 0.41 6.47
CA ASN A 36 6.53 0.82 6.58
C ASN A 36 7.39 0.16 5.49
N VAL A 37 7.19 -1.13 5.23
CA VAL A 37 7.84 -1.84 4.10
C VAL A 37 7.50 -1.17 2.77
N ALA A 38 6.22 -0.84 2.52
CA ALA A 38 5.81 -0.17 1.29
C ALA A 38 6.47 1.19 1.12
N LEU A 39 6.62 1.97 2.20
CA LEU A 39 7.28 3.27 2.18
C LEU A 39 8.73 3.16 1.66
N PHE A 40 9.54 2.29 2.27
CA PHE A 40 10.95 2.09 1.88
C PHE A 40 11.11 1.33 0.57
N ALA A 41 10.13 0.51 0.19
CA ALA A 41 10.06 -0.11 -1.12
C ALA A 41 9.50 0.83 -2.20
N ARG A 42 9.14 2.09 -1.87
CA ARG A 42 8.55 3.08 -2.78
C ARG A 42 7.27 2.57 -3.45
N GLY A 43 6.46 1.84 -2.71
CA GLY A 43 5.18 1.28 -3.16
C GLY A 43 3.99 2.14 -2.75
N HIS A 44 2.86 1.88 -3.37
CA HIS A 44 1.57 2.44 -3.01
C HIS A 44 0.73 1.35 -2.34
N VAL A 45 -0.21 1.71 -1.48
CA VAL A 45 -0.96 0.75 -0.67
C VAL A 45 -2.46 0.96 -0.85
N LEU A 46 -3.18 -0.13 -1.09
CA LEU A 46 -4.63 -0.18 -1.04
C LEU A 46 -5.04 -0.80 0.30
N LEU A 47 -5.82 -0.07 1.08
CA LEU A 47 -6.38 -0.54 2.34
C LEU A 47 -7.81 -1.04 2.12
N GLU A 48 -8.13 -2.20 2.64
CA GLU A 48 -9.47 -2.73 2.64
C GLU A 48 -9.92 -2.98 4.08
N GLY A 49 -11.08 -2.52 4.45
CA GLY A 49 -11.60 -2.74 5.80
C GLY A 49 -12.92 -2.03 6.03
N ASP A 50 -13.60 -2.43 7.08
CA ASP A 50 -14.89 -1.86 7.45
C ASP A 50 -14.78 -0.40 7.90
N VAL A 51 -15.91 0.26 8.03
CA VAL A 51 -15.98 1.62 8.57
C VAL A 51 -15.53 1.62 10.03
N GLY A 52 -14.75 2.62 10.42
CA GLY A 52 -14.36 2.81 11.82
C GLY A 52 -13.17 1.98 12.32
N VAL A 53 -12.50 1.17 11.47
CA VAL A 53 -11.34 0.34 11.89
C VAL A 53 -10.02 1.13 12.01
N GLY A 54 -10.03 2.47 11.84
CA GLY A 54 -8.87 3.31 12.04
C GLY A 54 -7.99 3.55 10.80
N LYS A 55 -8.48 3.28 9.56
CA LYS A 55 -7.72 3.51 8.32
C LYS A 55 -7.15 4.92 8.22
N THR A 56 -7.97 5.93 8.46
CA THR A 56 -7.53 7.33 8.43
C THR A 56 -6.53 7.65 9.54
N THR A 57 -6.74 7.11 10.74
CA THR A 57 -5.88 7.37 11.89
C THR A 57 -4.48 6.80 11.68
N ILE A 58 -4.35 5.56 11.19
CA ILE A 58 -3.05 4.96 10.90
C ILE A 58 -2.27 5.77 9.84
N LEU A 59 -2.94 6.25 8.78
CA LEU A 59 -2.29 7.03 7.73
C LEU A 59 -1.87 8.42 8.21
N ARG A 60 -2.68 9.09 9.04
CA ARG A 60 -2.29 10.35 9.69
C ARG A 60 -1.11 10.16 10.65
N ALA A 61 -1.07 9.05 11.39
CA ALA A 61 0.05 8.70 12.25
C ALA A 61 1.34 8.47 11.46
N PHE A 62 1.27 7.73 10.34
CA PHE A 62 2.40 7.57 9.43
C PHE A 62 2.86 8.89 8.82
N ALA A 63 1.95 9.71 8.31
CA ALA A 63 2.28 11.02 7.74
C ALA A 63 3.01 11.90 8.76
N ARG A 64 2.56 11.93 10.02
CA ARG A 64 3.20 12.67 11.11
C ARG A 64 4.60 12.11 11.43
N ALA A 65 4.75 10.79 11.56
CA ALA A 65 6.02 10.16 11.87
C ALA A 65 7.04 10.32 10.74
N VAL A 66 6.63 10.14 9.50
CA VAL A 66 7.50 10.25 8.31
C VAL A 66 7.87 11.70 8.02
N GLY A 67 6.91 12.61 8.11
CA GLY A 67 7.07 14.01 7.72
C GLY A 67 6.75 14.26 6.24
N GLY A 68 6.99 15.49 5.79
CA GLY A 68 6.49 15.98 4.52
C GLY A 68 5.03 16.39 4.60
N ASP A 69 4.46 16.78 3.47
CA ASP A 69 3.07 17.22 3.45
C ASP A 69 2.12 16.02 3.24
N PHE A 70 1.00 16.09 3.92
CA PHE A 70 -0.11 15.14 3.87
C PHE A 70 -1.30 15.78 3.16
N GLU A 71 -1.91 15.06 2.26
CA GLU A 71 -3.16 15.47 1.63
C GLU A 71 -4.16 14.32 1.62
N ARG A 72 -5.44 14.62 1.88
CA ARG A 72 -6.54 13.67 1.83
C ARG A 72 -7.62 14.15 0.88
N VAL A 73 -8.09 13.24 0.06
CA VAL A 73 -9.24 13.43 -0.83
C VAL A 73 -10.28 12.37 -0.53
N GLU A 74 -11.54 12.77 -0.54
CA GLU A 74 -12.70 11.89 -0.43
C GLU A 74 -13.20 11.50 -1.81
N GLY A 75 -13.32 10.22 -2.09
CA GLY A 75 -13.95 9.71 -3.31
C GLY A 75 -15.46 9.91 -3.26
N THR A 76 -15.99 10.60 -4.24
CA THR A 76 -17.44 10.78 -4.45
C THR A 76 -17.78 10.60 -5.92
N VAL A 77 -19.06 10.31 -6.21
CA VAL A 77 -19.53 10.18 -7.59
C VAL A 77 -19.47 11.49 -8.38
N ASP A 78 -19.45 12.63 -7.69
CA ASP A 78 -19.40 13.96 -8.29
C ASP A 78 -17.99 14.48 -8.50
N LEU A 79 -17.00 13.84 -7.87
CA LEU A 79 -15.59 14.25 -7.99
C LEU A 79 -15.15 14.15 -9.44
N MET A 80 -14.58 15.24 -9.97
CA MET A 80 -14.05 15.31 -11.33
C MET A 80 -12.52 15.29 -11.31
N PRO A 81 -11.87 14.82 -12.40
CA PRO A 81 -10.40 14.85 -12.48
C PRO A 81 -9.79 16.25 -12.28
N GLY A 82 -10.50 17.28 -12.73
CA GLY A 82 -10.11 18.68 -12.54
C GLY A 82 -9.98 19.06 -11.07
N ASP A 83 -10.87 18.57 -10.20
CA ASP A 83 -10.90 18.91 -8.79
C ASP A 83 -9.65 18.43 -8.02
N LEU A 84 -9.00 17.37 -8.52
CA LEU A 84 -7.70 16.95 -7.98
C LEU A 84 -6.55 17.88 -8.37
N VAL A 85 -6.71 18.58 -9.48
CA VAL A 85 -5.62 19.37 -10.10
C VAL A 85 -5.75 20.86 -9.78
N TYR A 86 -6.98 21.41 -9.84
CA TYR A 86 -7.22 22.81 -9.58
C TYR A 86 -8.64 23.09 -9.13
N HIS A 87 -8.83 24.19 -8.42
CA HIS A 87 -10.11 24.79 -8.11
C HIS A 87 -10.22 26.18 -8.73
N THR A 88 -11.41 26.49 -9.24
CA THR A 88 -11.73 27.84 -9.73
C THR A 88 -12.71 28.49 -8.77
N TYR A 89 -12.44 29.74 -8.40
CA TYR A 89 -13.36 30.54 -7.58
C TYR A 89 -13.33 32.00 -8.02
N VAL A 90 -14.31 32.76 -7.60
CA VAL A 90 -14.36 34.20 -7.80
C VAL A 90 -13.90 34.87 -6.52
N ASP A 91 -12.87 35.72 -6.59
CA ASP A 91 -12.37 36.46 -5.43
C ASP A 91 -13.33 37.58 -4.99
N ALA A 92 -12.98 38.26 -3.89
CA ALA A 92 -13.80 39.35 -3.34
C ALA A 92 -13.98 40.54 -4.31
N ASP A 93 -13.10 40.68 -5.30
CA ASP A 93 -13.14 41.72 -6.34
C ASP A 93 -13.95 41.28 -7.57
N GLY A 94 -14.57 40.09 -7.56
CA GLY A 94 -15.32 39.53 -8.68
C GLY A 94 -14.45 38.96 -9.79
N LYS A 95 -13.14 38.71 -9.54
CA LYS A 95 -12.22 38.17 -10.54
C LYS A 95 -12.09 36.66 -10.44
N PRO A 96 -12.08 35.91 -11.55
CA PRO A 96 -11.83 34.47 -11.52
C PRO A 96 -10.39 34.19 -11.08
N ARG A 97 -10.24 33.27 -10.13
CA ARG A 97 -8.97 32.76 -9.61
C ARG A 97 -8.88 31.26 -9.82
N ILE A 98 -7.67 30.80 -9.97
CA ILE A 98 -7.34 29.38 -10.06
C ILE A 98 -6.32 29.05 -8.98
N GLU A 99 -6.63 28.04 -8.17
CA GLU A 99 -5.73 27.52 -7.15
C GLU A 99 -5.36 26.06 -7.44
N PRO A 100 -4.12 25.64 -7.11
CA PRO A 100 -3.75 24.24 -7.19
C PRO A 100 -4.67 23.36 -6.33
N GLY A 101 -5.19 22.30 -6.92
CA GLY A 101 -5.99 21.31 -6.22
C GLY A 101 -5.16 20.41 -5.29
N PRO A 102 -5.81 19.46 -4.60
CA PRO A 102 -5.17 18.61 -3.59
C PRO A 102 -3.92 17.90 -4.07
N LEU A 103 -3.89 17.44 -5.30
CA LEU A 103 -2.74 16.73 -5.85
C LEU A 103 -1.54 17.65 -6.12
N LEU A 104 -1.76 18.94 -6.38
CA LEU A 104 -0.70 19.86 -6.80
C LEU A 104 -0.26 20.87 -5.74
N ARG A 105 -1.12 21.18 -4.73
CA ARG A 105 -0.89 22.30 -3.80
C ARG A 105 0.40 22.20 -2.98
N HIS A 106 0.88 20.98 -2.73
CA HIS A 106 2.10 20.75 -1.95
C HIS A 106 3.35 20.55 -2.82
N GLY A 107 3.19 20.35 -4.13
CA GLY A 107 4.30 20.11 -5.05
C GLY A 107 5.17 18.92 -4.64
N GLU A 108 6.49 19.10 -4.69
CA GLU A 108 7.47 18.04 -4.35
C GLU A 108 7.48 17.66 -2.86
N ARG A 109 6.86 18.46 -1.98
CA ARG A 109 6.76 18.19 -0.56
C ARG A 109 5.64 17.21 -0.21
N LEU A 110 4.76 16.87 -1.17
CA LEU A 110 3.72 15.87 -0.99
C LEU A 110 4.33 14.48 -0.82
N VAL A 111 4.29 13.96 0.41
CA VAL A 111 4.84 12.65 0.75
C VAL A 111 3.74 11.62 0.95
N THR A 112 2.65 11.99 1.62
CA THR A 112 1.52 11.12 1.85
C THR A 112 0.26 11.67 1.19
N PHE A 113 -0.23 10.95 0.18
CA PHE A 113 -1.51 11.26 -0.47
C PHE A 113 -2.51 10.16 -0.15
N PHE A 114 -3.58 10.50 0.57
CA PHE A 114 -4.63 9.56 0.93
C PHE A 114 -5.90 9.79 0.12
N PHE A 115 -6.25 8.82 -0.71
CA PHE A 115 -7.51 8.81 -1.44
C PHE A 115 -8.50 7.89 -0.72
N ASN A 116 -9.40 8.49 0.07
CA ASN A 116 -10.41 7.76 0.83
C ASN A 116 -11.56 7.34 -0.10
N GLU A 117 -12.03 6.10 0.02
CA GLU A 117 -13.15 5.53 -0.77
C GLU A 117 -12.94 5.63 -2.30
N ILE A 118 -11.78 5.16 -2.79
CA ILE A 118 -11.42 5.26 -4.21
C ILE A 118 -12.45 4.61 -5.13
N ASN A 119 -13.16 3.59 -4.65
CA ASN A 119 -14.21 2.90 -5.39
C ASN A 119 -15.48 3.74 -5.59
N ARG A 120 -15.67 4.85 -4.88
CA ARG A 120 -16.77 5.81 -5.12
C ARG A 120 -16.42 6.84 -6.20
N ALA A 121 -15.13 7.01 -6.49
CA ALA A 121 -14.70 7.93 -7.54
C ALA A 121 -14.85 7.32 -8.93
N ARG A 122 -15.30 8.13 -9.88
CA ARG A 122 -15.46 7.72 -11.30
C ARG A 122 -14.14 7.21 -11.90
N PRO A 123 -14.19 6.31 -12.89
CA PRO A 123 -12.99 5.75 -13.53
C PRO A 123 -12.00 6.79 -14.08
N GLN A 124 -12.48 7.96 -14.50
CA GLN A 124 -11.64 9.06 -15.00
C GLN A 124 -10.76 9.64 -13.89
N VAL A 125 -11.30 9.80 -12.67
CA VAL A 125 -10.57 10.26 -11.49
C VAL A 125 -9.54 9.21 -11.07
N GLN A 126 -9.98 7.95 -11.00
CA GLN A 126 -9.06 6.82 -10.72
C GLN A 126 -7.91 6.80 -11.74
N SER A 127 -8.18 6.97 -13.03
CA SER A 127 -7.16 6.95 -14.10
C SER A 127 -6.12 8.07 -13.94
N LEU A 128 -6.54 9.28 -13.54
CA LEU A 128 -5.62 10.38 -13.24
C LEU A 128 -4.69 10.03 -12.09
N LEU A 129 -5.24 9.53 -10.98
CA LEU A 129 -4.46 9.11 -9.81
C LEU A 129 -3.47 8.01 -10.16
N LEU A 130 -3.91 6.99 -10.90
CA LEU A 130 -3.09 5.86 -11.33
C LEU A 130 -1.92 6.29 -12.23
N ARG A 131 -2.12 7.31 -13.07
CA ARG A 131 -1.05 7.89 -13.86
C ARG A 131 -0.07 8.65 -12.97
N ALA A 132 -0.56 9.48 -12.03
CA ALA A 132 0.29 10.19 -11.07
C ALA A 132 1.12 9.20 -10.21
N MET A 133 0.55 8.06 -9.82
CA MET A 133 1.28 6.99 -9.12
C MET A 133 2.40 6.39 -9.98
N ALA A 134 2.12 6.09 -11.24
CA ALA A 134 3.07 5.42 -12.13
C ALA A 134 4.22 6.35 -12.58
N GLU A 135 3.88 7.58 -12.94
CA GLU A 135 4.82 8.55 -13.52
C GLU A 135 5.47 9.46 -12.47
N ARG A 136 4.86 9.54 -11.26
CA ARG A 136 5.22 10.48 -10.19
C ARG A 136 5.24 11.94 -10.67
N THR A 137 4.42 12.22 -11.67
CA THR A 137 4.27 13.55 -12.27
C THR A 137 2.84 13.79 -12.71
N VAL A 138 2.45 15.06 -12.72
CA VAL A 138 1.19 15.52 -13.34
C VAL A 138 1.48 16.77 -14.15
N ALA A 139 0.99 16.82 -15.39
CA ALA A 139 1.05 18.01 -16.23
C ALA A 139 -0.21 18.87 -16.00
N ALA A 140 0.00 20.12 -15.62
CA ALA A 140 -1.08 21.11 -15.46
C ALA A 140 -0.51 22.54 -15.70
N PHE A 141 -1.34 23.47 -16.14
CA PHE A 141 -0.94 24.88 -16.33
C PHE A 141 0.32 25.06 -17.17
N ASN A 142 0.51 24.26 -18.22
CA ASN A 142 1.72 24.21 -19.05
C ASN A 142 3.02 23.93 -18.25
N ARG A 143 2.91 23.25 -17.10
CA ARG A 143 4.04 22.85 -16.25
C ARG A 143 3.92 21.38 -15.89
N GLN A 144 5.04 20.76 -15.56
CA GLN A 144 5.10 19.42 -15.02
C GLN A 144 5.40 19.49 -13.52
N TYR A 145 4.46 19.03 -12.72
CA TYR A 145 4.61 18.88 -11.27
C TYR A 145 5.20 17.49 -10.99
N ARG A 146 6.17 17.44 -10.10
CA ARG A 146 6.86 16.20 -9.73
C ARG A 146 6.56 15.85 -8.27
N PHE A 147 6.46 14.55 -7.98
CA PHE A 147 6.19 14.03 -6.65
C PHE A 147 7.19 12.92 -6.30
N PRO A 148 8.47 13.26 -6.09
CA PRO A 148 9.56 12.27 -6.00
C PRO A 148 9.34 11.27 -4.85
N CYS A 149 8.85 11.72 -3.70
CA CYS A 149 8.68 10.89 -2.50
C CYS A 149 7.23 10.51 -2.21
N MET A 150 6.28 10.85 -3.09
CA MET A 150 4.86 10.60 -2.85
C MET A 150 4.55 9.11 -2.73
N THR A 151 3.93 8.73 -1.63
CA THR A 151 3.27 7.45 -1.43
C THR A 151 1.76 7.67 -1.45
N VAL A 152 1.07 6.95 -2.33
CA VAL A 152 -0.39 6.99 -2.40
C VAL A 152 -0.93 5.84 -1.57
N PHE A 153 -1.82 6.19 -0.67
CA PHE A 153 -2.70 5.30 0.04
C PHE A 153 -4.11 5.49 -0.51
N ALA A 154 -4.76 4.41 -0.85
CA ALA A 154 -6.18 4.44 -1.17
C ALA A 154 -6.90 3.46 -0.27
N ASP A 155 -8.17 3.69 0.01
CA ASP A 155 -8.97 2.69 0.69
C ASP A 155 -10.26 2.39 -0.05
N ARG A 156 -10.85 1.26 0.31
CA ARG A 156 -12.19 0.86 -0.10
C ARG A 156 -12.91 0.18 1.07
N ASN A 157 -14.21 0.37 1.13
CA ASN A 157 -15.07 -0.31 2.09
C ASN A 157 -15.54 -1.65 1.51
N ARG A 158 -15.56 -2.71 2.34
CA ARG A 158 -16.03 -4.05 1.94
C ARG A 158 -17.55 -4.11 1.78
N VAL A 159 -18.27 -3.37 2.60
CA VAL A 159 -19.72 -3.52 2.79
C VAL A 159 -20.53 -2.69 1.80
N GLU A 160 -20.03 -1.54 1.40
CA GLU A 160 -20.74 -0.64 0.50
C GLU A 160 -20.59 -1.09 -0.96
N LYS A 161 -21.65 -1.64 -1.52
CA LYS A 161 -21.74 -2.03 -2.94
C LYS A 161 -22.56 -1.05 -3.78
N GLU A 162 -23.30 -0.17 -3.14
CA GLU A 162 -24.13 0.84 -3.80
C GLU A 162 -23.27 2.02 -4.23
N GLU A 163 -23.52 2.54 -5.43
CA GLU A 163 -22.78 3.68 -6.01
C GLU A 163 -21.26 3.53 -6.07
N THR A 164 -20.77 2.33 -6.36
CA THR A 164 -19.32 2.07 -6.42
C THR A 164 -18.89 1.65 -7.83
N PHE A 165 -17.66 2.04 -8.18
CA PHE A 165 -16.97 1.61 -9.39
C PHE A 165 -15.84 0.66 -9.01
N GLU A 166 -15.88 -0.56 -9.52
CA GLU A 166 -14.78 -1.49 -9.28
C GLU A 166 -13.45 -0.96 -9.82
N LEU A 167 -12.40 -1.15 -9.04
CA LEU A 167 -11.04 -0.87 -9.51
C LEU A 167 -10.66 -1.88 -10.59
N ALA A 168 -10.40 -1.38 -11.79
CA ALA A 168 -9.93 -2.22 -12.89
C ALA A 168 -8.66 -2.98 -12.48
N SER A 169 -8.45 -4.17 -13.06
CA SER A 169 -7.29 -5.03 -12.81
C SER A 169 -5.95 -4.29 -12.94
N ALA A 170 -5.82 -3.46 -13.99
CA ALA A 170 -4.64 -2.63 -14.21
C ALA A 170 -4.44 -1.55 -13.13
N ALA A 171 -5.50 -1.13 -12.46
CA ALA A 171 -5.45 -0.22 -11.33
C ALA A 171 -4.92 -0.92 -10.08
N ARG A 172 -5.48 -2.07 -9.76
CA ARG A 172 -5.05 -2.88 -8.61
C ARG A 172 -3.57 -3.27 -8.72
N ASP A 173 -3.09 -3.63 -9.89
CA ASP A 173 -1.67 -4.00 -10.13
C ASP A 173 -0.67 -2.85 -9.83
N ARG A 174 -1.13 -1.58 -9.76
CA ARG A 174 -0.25 -0.46 -9.42
C ARG A 174 0.00 -0.30 -7.92
N PHE A 175 -0.88 -0.81 -7.08
CA PHE A 175 -0.65 -0.85 -5.64
C PHE A 175 0.33 -1.98 -5.30
N MET A 176 1.36 -1.70 -4.52
CA MET A 176 2.32 -2.72 -4.08
C MET A 176 1.66 -3.75 -3.19
N PHE A 177 0.84 -3.27 -2.27
CA PHE A 177 0.10 -4.10 -1.32
C PHE A 177 -1.39 -3.78 -1.36
N GLU A 178 -2.19 -4.82 -1.19
CA GLU A 178 -3.56 -4.73 -0.72
C GLU A 178 -3.59 -5.30 0.70
N LEU A 179 -3.95 -4.44 1.67
CA LEU A 179 -3.90 -4.77 3.09
C LEU A 179 -5.31 -4.77 3.67
N SER A 180 -5.69 -5.90 4.26
CA SER A 180 -6.93 -6.00 5.01
C SER A 180 -6.73 -5.46 6.42
N MET A 181 -7.61 -4.54 6.83
CA MET A 181 -7.69 -4.04 8.21
C MET A 181 -8.97 -4.53 8.87
N PRO A 182 -8.95 -5.71 9.47
CA PRO A 182 -10.11 -6.22 10.19
C PRO A 182 -10.28 -5.53 11.54
N THR A 183 -11.49 -5.62 12.10
CA THR A 183 -11.71 -5.32 13.51
C THR A 183 -10.82 -6.23 14.37
N PRO A 184 -10.10 -5.70 15.37
CA PRO A 184 -9.21 -6.50 16.20
C PRO A 184 -9.91 -7.70 16.82
N ALA A 185 -9.33 -8.89 16.66
CA ALA A 185 -9.88 -10.13 17.23
C ALA A 185 -9.61 -10.26 18.73
N ASP A 186 -8.51 -9.68 19.23
CA ASP A 186 -8.12 -9.69 20.63
C ASP A 186 -9.13 -8.93 21.50
N ALA A 187 -9.67 -9.62 22.50
CA ALA A 187 -10.67 -9.06 23.43
C ALA A 187 -10.09 -7.92 24.29
N ALA A 188 -8.80 -7.98 24.66
CA ALA A 188 -8.15 -6.94 25.44
C ALA A 188 -8.01 -5.65 24.62
N VAL A 189 -7.62 -5.78 23.35
CA VAL A 189 -7.55 -4.65 22.40
C VAL A 189 -8.93 -4.04 22.19
N ARG A 190 -9.95 -4.85 21.96
CA ARG A 190 -11.34 -4.36 21.81
C ARG A 190 -11.83 -3.63 23.07
N ARG A 191 -11.51 -4.19 24.24
CA ARG A 191 -11.85 -3.54 25.51
C ARG A 191 -11.16 -2.19 25.66
N ALA A 192 -9.87 -2.11 25.35
CA ALA A 192 -9.13 -0.85 25.37
C ALA A 192 -9.77 0.19 24.45
N LEU A 193 -10.03 -0.15 23.19
CA LEU A 193 -10.65 0.75 22.20
C LEU A 193 -12.02 1.30 22.65
N VAL A 194 -12.81 0.49 23.36
CA VAL A 194 -14.17 0.88 23.77
C VAL A 194 -14.19 1.64 25.09
N PHE A 195 -13.34 1.27 26.05
CA PHE A 195 -13.45 1.76 27.43
C PHE A 195 -12.35 2.71 27.87
N ASP A 196 -11.23 2.77 27.13
CA ASP A 196 -10.16 3.72 27.48
C ASP A 196 -10.40 5.04 26.71
N PRO A 197 -10.69 6.15 27.44
CA PRO A 197 -10.95 7.46 26.84
C PRO A 197 -9.82 7.98 25.94
N VAL A 198 -8.61 7.49 26.13
CA VAL A 198 -7.44 7.84 25.29
C VAL A 198 -7.68 7.55 23.82
N PHE A 199 -8.45 6.50 23.49
CA PHE A 199 -8.75 6.13 22.09
C PHE A 199 -9.95 6.85 21.50
N HIS A 200 -10.67 7.67 22.30
CA HIS A 200 -11.84 8.41 21.84
C HIS A 200 -11.50 9.77 21.21
N ASP A 201 -10.30 10.28 21.49
CA ASP A 201 -9.78 11.53 20.90
C ASP A 201 -8.63 11.22 19.92
N VAL A 202 -8.97 11.20 18.65
CA VAL A 202 -8.00 10.89 17.58
C VAL A 202 -6.90 11.95 17.48
N ASP A 203 -7.21 13.22 17.72
CA ASP A 203 -6.21 14.29 17.63
C ASP A 203 -5.23 14.22 18.79
N ALA A 204 -5.70 13.96 20.01
CA ALA A 204 -4.85 13.70 21.17
C ALA A 204 -3.97 12.43 20.97
N LEU A 205 -4.50 11.37 20.35
CA LEU A 205 -3.71 10.19 20.00
C LEU A 205 -2.59 10.54 19.02
N LEU A 206 -2.89 11.32 17.99
CA LEU A 206 -1.90 11.72 16.99
C LEU A 206 -0.81 12.63 17.57
N GLU A 207 -1.12 13.46 18.57
CA GLU A 207 -0.12 14.28 19.27
C GLU A 207 0.95 13.43 19.97
N ARG A 208 0.65 12.20 20.37
CA ARG A 208 1.60 11.26 20.97
C ARG A 208 2.63 10.70 20.00
N VAL A 209 2.34 10.77 18.69
CA VAL A 209 3.23 10.30 17.62
C VAL A 209 4.31 11.36 17.41
N GLY A 210 5.58 10.97 17.52
CA GLY A 210 6.71 11.83 17.23
C GLY A 210 6.69 12.29 15.77
N ALA A 211 6.89 13.59 15.57
CA ALA A 211 6.85 14.17 14.23
C ALA A 211 8.22 14.10 13.53
N CYS A 212 8.20 13.90 12.20
CA CYS A 212 9.37 14.00 11.32
C CYS A 212 10.56 13.15 11.81
N VAL A 213 10.32 11.88 12.10
CA VAL A 213 11.36 10.91 12.52
C VAL A 213 12.37 10.66 11.40
N LEU A 214 11.94 10.85 10.12
CA LEU A 214 12.75 10.62 8.93
C LEU A 214 13.10 11.93 8.22
N PRO A 215 14.31 12.07 7.67
CA PRO A 215 14.61 13.05 6.63
C PRO A 215 14.00 12.57 5.30
N TRP A 216 12.68 12.70 5.15
CA TRP A 216 11.88 12.13 4.06
C TRP A 216 12.38 12.44 2.65
N GLN A 217 13.13 13.55 2.48
CA GLN A 217 13.73 13.93 1.21
C GLN A 217 14.70 12.89 0.67
N GLU A 218 15.31 12.10 1.57
CA GLU A 218 16.28 11.05 1.23
C GLU A 218 15.64 9.67 1.01
N LEU A 219 14.31 9.51 1.17
CA LEU A 219 13.62 8.21 1.07
C LEU A 219 13.91 7.48 -0.25
N ASN A 220 14.02 8.22 -1.35
CA ASN A 220 14.31 7.62 -2.65
C ASN A 220 15.71 7.02 -2.72
N ASP A 221 16.69 7.74 -2.19
CA ASP A 221 18.10 7.31 -2.20
C ASP A 221 18.28 6.09 -1.31
N ILE A 222 17.70 6.13 -0.12
CA ILE A 222 17.71 5.00 0.81
C ILE A 222 16.97 3.80 0.24
N GLY A 223 15.78 3.99 -0.35
CA GLY A 223 15.06 2.90 -1.01
C GLY A 223 15.91 2.24 -2.11
N ALA A 224 16.61 3.04 -2.92
CA ALA A 224 17.53 2.51 -3.94
C ALA A 224 18.75 1.81 -3.33
N ALA A 225 19.30 2.34 -2.25
CA ALA A 225 20.43 1.72 -1.52
C ALA A 225 20.04 0.35 -0.95
N ILE A 226 18.88 0.24 -0.31
CA ILE A 226 18.36 -1.04 0.20
C ILE A 226 18.27 -2.07 -0.93
N GLN A 227 17.70 -1.68 -2.09
CA GLN A 227 17.56 -2.61 -3.22
C GLN A 227 18.90 -3.12 -3.74
N ARG A 228 19.98 -2.34 -3.64
CA ARG A 228 21.34 -2.75 -4.06
C ARG A 228 22.07 -3.56 -3.00
N SER A 229 21.79 -3.33 -1.72
CA SER A 229 22.51 -3.94 -0.60
C SER A 229 22.05 -5.35 -0.26
N VAL A 230 20.76 -5.68 -0.51
CA VAL A 230 20.19 -6.99 -0.17
C VAL A 230 20.19 -7.91 -1.38
N ARG A 231 20.86 -9.05 -1.26
CA ARG A 231 21.06 -10.02 -2.35
C ARG A 231 20.14 -11.23 -2.19
N ALA A 232 19.74 -11.81 -3.33
CA ALA A 232 19.10 -13.12 -3.39
C ALA A 232 20.14 -14.19 -3.78
N SER A 233 19.97 -15.42 -3.30
CA SER A 233 20.69 -16.59 -3.83
C SER A 233 19.96 -17.13 -5.05
N GLU A 234 20.67 -17.85 -5.93
CA GLU A 234 20.07 -18.52 -7.09
C GLU A 234 18.91 -19.46 -6.71
N THR A 235 19.01 -20.09 -5.56
CA THR A 235 17.97 -20.97 -5.04
C THR A 235 16.70 -20.18 -4.68
N LEU A 236 16.84 -18.98 -4.11
CA LEU A 236 15.71 -18.10 -3.83
C LEU A 236 15.13 -17.48 -5.11
N GLU A 237 15.97 -17.15 -6.08
CA GLU A 237 15.50 -16.67 -7.39
C GLU A 237 14.60 -17.73 -8.06
N ARG A 238 15.02 -18.99 -8.03
CA ARG A 238 14.24 -20.12 -8.55
C ARG A 238 12.92 -20.28 -7.80
N TYR A 239 12.94 -20.20 -6.46
CA TYR A 239 11.74 -20.24 -5.64
C TYR A 239 10.73 -19.12 -5.99
N VAL A 240 11.21 -17.91 -6.25
CA VAL A 240 10.35 -16.78 -6.66
C VAL A 240 9.73 -17.03 -8.05
N LEU A 241 10.48 -17.64 -8.99
CA LEU A 241 9.95 -18.02 -10.30
C LEU A 241 8.89 -19.11 -10.16
N ASP A 242 9.11 -20.10 -9.30
CA ASP A 242 8.11 -21.14 -9.01
C ASP A 242 6.84 -20.55 -8.39
N LEU A 243 6.97 -19.60 -7.46
CA LEU A 243 5.83 -18.84 -6.92
C LEU A 243 5.09 -18.08 -8.03
N TRP A 244 5.80 -17.46 -8.94
CA TRP A 244 5.20 -16.77 -10.08
C TRP A 244 4.41 -17.74 -10.97
N ASP A 245 5.03 -18.83 -11.39
CA ASP A 245 4.39 -19.87 -12.19
C ASP A 245 3.17 -20.46 -11.50
N ALA A 246 3.23 -20.62 -10.17
CA ALA A 246 2.10 -21.09 -9.37
C ALA A 246 0.93 -20.08 -9.35
N THR A 247 1.17 -18.77 -9.54
CA THR A 247 0.05 -17.81 -9.70
C THR A 247 -0.63 -17.93 -11.07
N VAL A 248 0.08 -18.41 -12.09
CA VAL A 248 -0.44 -18.58 -13.47
C VAL A 248 -1.13 -19.93 -13.63
N SER A 249 -0.52 -20.99 -13.11
CA SER A 249 -0.98 -22.38 -13.26
C SER A 249 -0.90 -23.15 -11.94
N PRO A 250 -1.75 -22.79 -10.93
CA PRO A 250 -1.64 -23.36 -9.59
C PRO A 250 -1.85 -24.88 -9.55
N GLN A 251 -2.65 -25.42 -10.46
CA GLN A 251 -2.89 -26.87 -10.58
C GLN A 251 -1.61 -27.68 -10.86
N ARG A 252 -0.61 -27.08 -11.55
CA ARG A 252 0.67 -27.75 -11.84
C ARG A 252 1.52 -27.97 -10.58
N PHE A 253 1.29 -27.16 -9.55
CA PHE A 253 1.93 -27.28 -8.23
C PHE A 253 1.08 -28.09 -7.25
N GLY A 254 0.00 -28.71 -7.71
CA GLY A 254 -0.88 -29.52 -6.85
C GLY A 254 -1.78 -28.68 -5.95
N VAL A 255 -1.95 -27.41 -6.25
CA VAL A 255 -2.91 -26.52 -5.54
C VAL A 255 -4.33 -26.96 -5.86
N ARG A 256 -5.16 -27.11 -4.81
CA ARG A 256 -6.58 -27.44 -4.92
C ARG A 256 -7.37 -26.63 -3.90
N ILE A 257 -8.51 -26.12 -4.33
CA ILE A 257 -9.47 -25.41 -3.48
C ILE A 257 -10.82 -26.14 -3.63
N GLU A 258 -11.45 -26.44 -2.53
CA GLU A 258 -12.73 -27.15 -2.52
C GLU A 258 -13.82 -26.34 -3.26
N GLY A 259 -14.57 -27.02 -4.12
CA GLY A 259 -15.62 -26.38 -4.93
C GLY A 259 -15.12 -25.44 -6.03
N VAL A 260 -13.83 -25.53 -6.41
CA VAL A 260 -13.22 -24.71 -7.46
C VAL A 260 -12.58 -25.60 -8.53
N ASP A 261 -12.96 -25.38 -9.78
CA ASP A 261 -12.28 -25.97 -10.95
C ASP A 261 -11.01 -25.18 -11.23
N MET A 262 -9.87 -25.71 -10.79
CA MET A 262 -8.57 -25.03 -10.86
C MET A 262 -8.11 -24.74 -12.29
N ASP A 263 -8.55 -25.53 -13.29
CA ASP A 263 -8.21 -25.31 -14.70
C ASP A 263 -8.96 -24.11 -15.31
N LYS A 264 -10.07 -23.72 -14.68
CA LYS A 264 -10.90 -22.58 -15.09
C LYS A 264 -10.83 -21.40 -14.14
N LEU A 265 -10.01 -21.47 -13.07
CA LEU A 265 -9.97 -20.44 -12.05
C LEU A 265 -9.26 -19.18 -12.54
N VAL A 266 -8.01 -19.34 -13.00
CA VAL A 266 -7.12 -18.21 -13.27
C VAL A 266 -7.25 -17.74 -14.71
N LEU A 267 -7.64 -16.47 -14.86
CA LEU A 267 -7.61 -15.76 -16.14
C LEU A 267 -6.21 -15.19 -16.42
N ALA A 268 -5.56 -14.62 -15.40
CA ALA A 268 -4.18 -14.13 -15.47
C ALA A 268 -3.54 -14.19 -14.09
N GLY A 269 -2.30 -14.68 -14.03
CA GLY A 269 -1.48 -14.65 -12.82
C GLY A 269 -0.84 -13.30 -12.57
N ALA A 270 0.06 -13.23 -11.59
CA ALA A 270 0.78 -12.02 -11.24
C ALA A 270 1.58 -11.46 -12.42
N SER A 271 1.56 -10.15 -12.58
CA SER A 271 2.31 -9.45 -13.61
C SER A 271 3.81 -9.36 -13.27
N PRO A 272 4.71 -9.10 -14.26
CA PRO A 272 6.11 -8.78 -13.97
C PRO A 272 6.27 -7.63 -12.97
N ARG A 273 5.40 -6.61 -13.04
CA ARG A 273 5.36 -5.50 -12.06
C ARG A 273 5.04 -6.01 -10.66
N GLY A 274 4.10 -6.93 -10.53
CA GLY A 274 3.75 -7.58 -9.27
C GLY A 274 4.93 -8.30 -8.65
N MET A 275 5.65 -9.08 -9.45
CA MET A 275 6.83 -9.82 -9.01
C MET A 275 7.99 -8.88 -8.63
N MET A 276 8.22 -7.80 -9.39
CA MET A 276 9.18 -6.75 -9.01
C MET A 276 8.78 -6.08 -7.70
N SER A 277 7.50 -5.83 -7.48
CA SER A 277 6.99 -5.25 -6.22
C SER A 277 7.20 -6.19 -5.04
N LEU A 278 6.93 -7.48 -5.21
CA LEU A 278 7.22 -8.53 -4.22
C LEU A 278 8.69 -8.52 -3.82
N MET A 279 9.61 -8.55 -4.78
CA MET A 279 11.05 -8.57 -4.50
C MET A 279 11.56 -7.29 -3.86
N ARG A 280 11.01 -6.13 -4.24
CA ARG A 280 11.34 -4.86 -3.60
C ARG A 280 10.91 -4.86 -2.12
N ALA A 281 9.73 -5.37 -1.83
CA ALA A 281 9.21 -5.50 -0.48
C ALA A 281 10.03 -6.49 0.36
N ALA A 282 10.31 -7.69 -0.17
CA ALA A 282 11.12 -8.71 0.51
C ALA A 282 12.51 -8.19 0.90
N ARG A 283 13.17 -7.41 0.02
CA ARG A 283 14.46 -6.79 0.35
C ARG A 283 14.36 -5.79 1.51
N VAL A 284 13.27 -5.02 1.57
CA VAL A 284 13.04 -4.12 2.72
C VAL A 284 12.81 -4.92 3.99
N VAL A 285 12.06 -6.03 3.95
CA VAL A 285 11.87 -6.91 5.11
C VAL A 285 13.21 -7.44 5.63
N ALA A 286 14.07 -7.95 4.74
CA ALA A 286 15.40 -8.42 5.12
C ALA A 286 16.25 -7.31 5.74
N TRP A 287 16.24 -6.11 5.14
CA TRP A 287 16.96 -4.95 5.65
C TRP A 287 16.46 -4.52 7.03
N LEU A 288 15.15 -4.46 7.25
CA LEU A 288 14.56 -4.15 8.55
C LEU A 288 14.94 -5.20 9.62
N ALA A 289 15.22 -6.43 9.22
CA ALA A 289 15.76 -7.48 10.07
C ALA A 289 17.30 -7.44 10.22
N GLY A 290 17.97 -6.40 9.69
CA GLY A 290 19.42 -6.22 9.79
C GLY A 290 20.24 -7.13 8.87
N ARG A 291 19.64 -7.68 7.82
CA ARG A 291 20.31 -8.63 6.92
C ARG A 291 20.60 -8.00 5.55
N THR A 292 21.69 -8.44 4.93
CA THR A 292 22.11 -8.08 3.58
C THR A 292 21.82 -9.18 2.55
N HIS A 293 21.10 -10.21 2.96
CA HIS A 293 20.65 -11.31 2.13
C HIS A 293 19.21 -11.68 2.46
N LEU A 294 18.50 -12.14 1.45
CA LEU A 294 17.14 -12.64 1.59
C LEU A 294 17.13 -14.04 2.20
N VAL A 295 16.09 -14.31 2.99
CA VAL A 295 15.69 -15.66 3.39
C VAL A 295 14.26 -15.93 2.91
N PRO A 296 13.83 -17.21 2.80
CA PRO A 296 12.48 -17.53 2.33
C PRO A 296 11.37 -16.80 3.09
N GLY A 297 11.53 -16.63 4.41
CA GLY A 297 10.58 -15.93 5.27
C GLY A 297 10.31 -14.48 4.87
N ASP A 298 11.31 -13.78 4.28
CA ASP A 298 11.12 -12.40 3.82
C ASP A 298 10.16 -12.32 2.64
N ILE A 299 10.19 -13.33 1.78
CA ILE A 299 9.33 -13.44 0.61
C ILE A 299 7.94 -13.87 1.05
N THR A 300 7.83 -14.97 1.82
CA THR A 300 6.54 -15.53 2.22
C THR A 300 5.73 -14.57 3.09
N SER A 301 6.38 -13.73 3.91
CA SER A 301 5.70 -12.74 4.76
C SER A 301 4.97 -11.64 3.98
N VAL A 302 5.40 -11.34 2.75
CA VAL A 302 4.80 -10.27 1.94
C VAL A 302 3.96 -10.78 0.77
N VAL A 303 4.05 -12.08 0.43
CA VAL A 303 3.29 -12.69 -0.69
C VAL A 303 1.79 -12.46 -0.58
N PRO A 304 1.11 -12.66 0.57
CA PRO A 304 -0.34 -12.45 0.65
C PRO A 304 -0.73 -11.01 0.26
N ALA A 305 -0.07 -10.03 0.84
CA ALA A 305 -0.35 -8.62 0.58
C ALA A 305 0.06 -8.19 -0.84
N ALA A 306 1.12 -8.79 -1.40
CA ALA A 306 1.66 -8.39 -2.69
C ALA A 306 0.99 -9.09 -3.88
N LEU A 307 0.57 -10.34 -3.75
CA LEU A 307 0.11 -11.15 -4.88
C LEU A 307 -1.40 -11.45 -4.87
N GLY A 308 -2.06 -11.47 -3.72
CA GLY A 308 -3.48 -11.85 -3.61
C GLY A 308 -4.39 -11.01 -4.54
N HIS A 309 -4.14 -9.71 -4.62
CA HIS A 309 -4.91 -8.80 -5.47
C HIS A 309 -4.51 -8.84 -6.95
N ARG A 310 -3.44 -9.53 -7.31
CA ARG A 310 -2.85 -9.58 -8.65
C ARG A 310 -3.14 -10.84 -9.45
N VAL A 311 -3.73 -11.84 -8.82
CA VAL A 311 -4.26 -13.00 -9.55
C VAL A 311 -5.68 -12.66 -9.99
N PHE A 312 -5.94 -12.68 -11.28
CA PHE A 312 -7.25 -12.37 -11.86
C PHE A 312 -7.98 -13.66 -12.18
N PHE A 313 -9.22 -13.73 -11.71
CA PHE A 313 -10.05 -14.90 -11.90
C PHE A 313 -10.93 -14.76 -13.15
N THR A 314 -11.41 -15.89 -13.64
CA THR A 314 -12.45 -15.90 -14.65
C THR A 314 -13.76 -15.34 -14.09
N PRO A 315 -14.68 -14.83 -14.92
CA PRO A 315 -15.92 -14.18 -14.45
C PRO A 315 -16.75 -15.06 -13.51
N VAL A 316 -16.69 -16.39 -13.67
CA VAL A 316 -17.43 -17.36 -12.82
C VAL A 316 -16.97 -17.30 -11.35
N TYR A 317 -15.68 -17.03 -11.12
CA TYR A 317 -15.07 -17.00 -9.78
C TYR A 317 -14.83 -15.59 -9.25
N GLU A 318 -14.95 -14.55 -10.07
CA GLU A 318 -14.68 -13.17 -9.66
C GLU A 318 -15.64 -12.72 -8.53
N LEU A 319 -16.90 -13.18 -8.54
CA LEU A 319 -17.85 -12.88 -7.46
C LEU A 319 -17.44 -13.47 -6.09
N ARG A 320 -16.65 -14.54 -6.10
CA ARG A 320 -16.10 -15.19 -4.89
C ARG A 320 -14.64 -14.82 -4.64
N ARG A 321 -14.14 -13.76 -5.27
CA ARG A 321 -12.74 -13.38 -5.23
C ARG A 321 -12.18 -13.26 -3.81
N ALA A 322 -12.91 -12.60 -2.90
CA ALA A 322 -12.44 -12.37 -1.54
C ALA A 322 -12.13 -13.67 -0.79
N GLU A 323 -12.95 -14.71 -0.99
CA GLU A 323 -12.77 -16.02 -0.39
C GLU A 323 -11.64 -16.82 -1.07
N ILE A 324 -11.64 -16.82 -2.41
CA ILE A 324 -10.75 -17.68 -3.18
C ILE A 324 -9.31 -17.13 -3.21
N ALA A 325 -9.10 -15.80 -3.23
CA ALA A 325 -7.78 -15.22 -3.36
C ALA A 325 -6.88 -15.55 -2.15
N ASP A 326 -7.39 -15.43 -0.95
CA ASP A 326 -6.64 -15.76 0.27
C ASP A 326 -6.35 -17.26 0.34
N ALA A 327 -7.35 -18.10 0.02
CA ALA A 327 -7.18 -19.56 -0.03
C ALA A 327 -6.13 -19.96 -1.08
N LEU A 328 -6.17 -19.34 -2.27
CA LEU A 328 -5.22 -19.61 -3.35
C LEU A 328 -3.80 -19.30 -2.92
N VAL A 329 -3.56 -18.09 -2.40
CA VAL A 329 -2.23 -17.65 -1.98
C VAL A 329 -1.68 -18.54 -0.86
N THR A 330 -2.50 -18.87 0.12
CA THR A 330 -2.15 -19.80 1.20
C THR A 330 -1.75 -21.16 0.66
N LYS A 331 -2.54 -21.71 -0.26
CA LYS A 331 -2.25 -23.02 -0.88
C LYS A 331 -1.01 -22.99 -1.77
N ILE A 332 -0.73 -21.89 -2.48
CA ILE A 332 0.52 -21.72 -3.24
C ILE A 332 1.72 -21.78 -2.29
N LEU A 333 1.68 -21.04 -1.18
CA LEU A 333 2.76 -21.05 -0.18
C LEU A 333 2.97 -22.42 0.47
N GLU A 334 1.89 -23.21 0.66
CA GLU A 334 1.98 -24.58 1.19
C GLU A 334 2.59 -25.57 0.17
N LYS A 335 2.36 -25.35 -1.12
CA LYS A 335 2.66 -26.34 -2.18
C LYS A 335 3.97 -26.08 -2.92
N VAL A 336 4.37 -24.82 -3.06
CA VAL A 336 5.66 -24.48 -3.66
C VAL A 336 6.77 -24.76 -2.64
N PRO A 337 7.73 -25.66 -2.96
CA PRO A 337 8.75 -26.07 -2.00
C PRO A 337 9.64 -24.90 -1.56
N THR A 338 9.63 -24.61 -0.27
CA THR A 338 10.49 -23.58 0.31
C THR A 338 11.94 -24.08 0.35
N PRO A 339 12.92 -23.34 -0.20
CA PRO A 339 14.32 -23.74 -0.13
C PRO A 339 14.80 -23.73 1.34
N ARG A 340 15.69 -24.70 1.64
CA ARG A 340 16.33 -24.86 2.95
C ARG A 340 17.51 -23.92 3.13
#